data_92577e48ad97e4ada6a724086748e37f
#
_entry.id   92577e48ad97e4ada6a724086748e37f
#
_cell.length_a   1.000
_cell.length_b   1.000
_cell.length_c   1.000
_cell.angle_alpha   90.00
_cell.angle_beta   90.00
_cell.angle_gamma   90.00
#
_symmetry.space_group_name_H-M   'P 1'
#
loop_
_entity.id
_entity.type
_entity.pdbx_description
1 polymer ?
#
loop_
_entity_poly.entity_id
_entity_poly.type
_entity_poly.pdbx_seq_one_letter_code
_entity_poly.pdbx_strand_id
1 'polypeptide(L)'
;MKKLLKKIYRFFYPPTTKTFWKYRRRILYPKGLQKYFKWWYSFRATRILEKMNASIPITDKIRTFQTPHGLSGIFISAGARVGNGCTIFQQVTIGSNTMRGSKKCGAPVIGEHVFIGAGAKIIGGITVGNDVRIGANCIVTEDIPANSTVVMDKPRIITYDTPRDNTFVEWDKYKASLK
;
A
#
# COMPACT_ATOMS: atom_id res chain seq x y z
N MET A 1 -19.51 -31.95 9.56
CA MET A 1 -18.37 -32.06 8.65
C MET A 1 -18.07 -30.75 7.89
N LYS A 2 -18.97 -30.13 7.13
CA LYS A 2 -18.74 -28.86 6.36
C LYS A 2 -18.28 -27.67 7.22
N LYS A 3 -18.78 -27.50 8.48
CA LYS A 3 -18.34 -26.42 9.40
C LYS A 3 -16.91 -26.61 9.92
N LEU A 4 -16.47 -27.86 10.14
CA LEU A 4 -15.11 -28.17 10.58
C LEU A 4 -14.10 -27.96 9.45
N LEU A 5 -14.42 -28.44 8.24
CA LEU A 5 -13.61 -28.21 7.04
C LEU A 5 -13.46 -26.71 6.73
N LYS A 6 -14.53 -25.89 6.86
CA LYS A 6 -14.43 -24.43 6.75
C LYS A 6 -13.53 -23.81 7.83
N LYS A 7 -13.53 -24.37 9.05
CA LYS A 7 -12.65 -23.89 10.14
C LYS A 7 -11.18 -24.25 9.87
N ILE A 8 -10.92 -25.46 9.39
CA ILE A 8 -9.59 -25.95 8.97
C ILE A 8 -9.11 -25.14 7.77
N TYR A 9 -9.93 -24.97 6.74
CA TYR A 9 -9.63 -24.13 5.57
C TYR A 9 -9.26 -22.69 5.98
N ARG A 10 -10.07 -22.04 6.85
CA ARG A 10 -9.77 -20.71 7.40
C ARG A 10 -8.51 -20.64 8.24
N PHE A 11 -8.07 -21.76 8.82
CA PHE A 11 -6.80 -21.83 9.55
C PHE A 11 -5.59 -21.77 8.60
N PHE A 12 -5.65 -22.50 7.49
CA PHE A 12 -4.56 -22.57 6.51
C PHE A 12 -4.57 -21.41 5.50
N TYR A 13 -5.73 -20.85 5.18
CA TYR A 13 -5.84 -19.71 4.27
C TYR A 13 -5.92 -18.40 5.05
N PRO A 14 -4.97 -17.46 4.81
CA PRO A 14 -5.02 -16.16 5.46
C PRO A 14 -6.25 -15.41 4.92
N PRO A 15 -7.17 -15.09 5.77
CA PRO A 15 -8.35 -14.37 5.35
C PRO A 15 -8.06 -12.88 5.27
N THR A 16 -8.89 -12.21 4.57
CA THR A 16 -9.19 -10.80 4.40
C THR A 16 -8.36 -9.75 5.19
N THR A 17 -8.29 -8.54 4.65
CA THR A 17 -7.81 -7.30 5.28
C THR A 17 -8.29 -7.12 6.75
N LYS A 18 -9.55 -7.43 7.04
CA LYS A 18 -10.11 -7.36 8.40
C LYS A 18 -9.34 -8.25 9.39
N THR A 19 -8.85 -9.40 8.96
CA THR A 19 -8.09 -10.32 9.81
C THR A 19 -6.67 -9.81 10.05
N PHE A 20 -6.03 -9.17 9.07
CA PHE A 20 -4.74 -8.50 9.26
C PHE A 20 -4.85 -7.46 10.39
N TRP A 21 -5.82 -6.54 10.33
CA TRP A 21 -6.03 -5.52 11.37
C TRP A 21 -6.36 -6.11 12.73
N LYS A 22 -7.11 -7.23 12.77
CA LYS A 22 -7.39 -7.97 14.01
C LYS A 22 -6.11 -8.54 14.63
N TYR A 23 -5.24 -9.16 13.82
CA TYR A 23 -3.97 -9.72 14.31
C TYR A 23 -3.02 -8.61 14.75
N ARG A 24 -2.86 -7.56 13.92
CA ARG A 24 -2.08 -6.38 14.28
C ARG A 24 -2.49 -5.80 15.64
N ARG A 25 -3.78 -5.63 15.90
CA ARG A 25 -4.28 -5.15 17.19
C ARG A 25 -3.90 -6.08 18.35
N ARG A 26 -3.96 -7.39 18.16
CA ARG A 26 -3.55 -8.38 19.18
C ARG A 26 -2.05 -8.40 19.42
N ILE A 27 -1.24 -8.05 18.44
CA ILE A 27 0.22 -7.93 18.58
C ILE A 27 0.58 -6.67 19.37
N LEU A 28 -0.03 -5.53 19.01
CA LEU A 28 0.28 -4.24 19.63
C LEU A 28 -0.34 -4.09 21.02
N TYR A 29 -1.58 -4.56 21.20
CA TYR A 29 -2.38 -4.39 22.42
C TYR A 29 -2.99 -5.72 22.87
N PRO A 30 -2.16 -6.69 23.31
CA PRO A 30 -2.64 -8.01 23.71
C PRO A 30 -3.44 -7.95 25.01
N LYS A 31 -4.56 -8.68 25.07
CA LYS A 31 -5.39 -8.82 26.26
C LYS A 31 -5.30 -10.25 26.81
N GLY A 32 -5.14 -10.39 28.14
CA GLY A 32 -5.11 -11.70 28.81
C GLY A 32 -4.07 -12.66 28.18
N LEU A 33 -4.49 -13.86 27.82
CA LEU A 33 -3.64 -14.91 27.26
C LEU A 33 -3.07 -14.56 25.85
N GLN A 34 -3.55 -13.52 25.18
CA GLN A 34 -3.08 -13.16 23.84
C GLN A 34 -1.58 -12.81 23.81
N LYS A 35 -1.02 -12.35 24.92
CA LYS A 35 0.42 -12.02 25.04
C LYS A 35 1.32 -13.21 24.75
N TYR A 36 0.89 -14.43 25.06
CA TYR A 36 1.66 -15.66 24.83
C TYR A 36 1.62 -16.16 23.39
N PHE A 37 0.67 -15.64 22.58
CA PHE A 37 0.49 -16.02 21.18
C PHE A 37 0.94 -14.93 20.18
N LYS A 38 1.76 -13.96 20.62
CA LYS A 38 2.23 -12.86 19.76
C LYS A 38 2.91 -13.37 18.50
N TRP A 39 3.82 -14.35 18.64
CA TRP A 39 4.53 -14.93 17.51
C TRP A 39 3.58 -15.52 16.46
N TRP A 40 2.53 -16.22 16.91
CA TRP A 40 1.54 -16.81 16.03
C TRP A 40 0.72 -15.75 15.30
N TYR A 41 0.31 -14.68 15.99
CA TYR A 41 -0.38 -13.55 15.33
C TYR A 41 0.54 -12.85 14.34
N SER A 42 1.82 -12.67 14.65
CA SER A 42 2.82 -12.08 13.73
C SER A 42 2.99 -12.95 12.48
N PHE A 43 3.22 -14.24 12.66
CA PHE A 43 3.31 -15.19 11.55
C PHE A 43 2.07 -15.11 10.63
N ARG A 44 0.87 -15.12 11.22
CA ARG A 44 -0.39 -15.04 10.46
C ARG A 44 -0.55 -13.69 9.75
N ALA A 45 -0.18 -12.58 10.37
CA ALA A 45 -0.21 -11.25 9.77
C ALA A 45 0.75 -11.16 8.58
N THR A 46 2.00 -11.65 8.73
CA THR A 46 3.00 -11.70 7.65
C THR A 46 2.49 -12.51 6.46
N ARG A 47 1.93 -13.71 6.69
CA ARG A 47 1.37 -14.53 5.60
C ARG A 47 0.25 -13.83 4.82
N ILE A 48 -0.54 -12.96 5.48
CA ILE A 48 -1.56 -12.15 4.79
C ILE A 48 -0.88 -11.12 3.89
N LEU A 49 0.12 -10.42 4.40
CA LEU A 49 0.85 -9.41 3.63
C LEU A 49 1.58 -10.01 2.42
N GLU A 50 2.26 -11.14 2.60
CA GLU A 50 2.91 -11.89 1.52
C GLU A 50 1.93 -12.25 0.41
N LYS A 51 0.77 -12.84 0.78
CA LYS A 51 -0.26 -13.21 -0.19
C LYS A 51 -0.81 -12.01 -0.97
N MET A 52 -0.82 -10.83 -0.37
CA MET A 52 -1.31 -9.59 -0.97
C MET A 52 -0.18 -8.77 -1.62
N ASN A 53 1.05 -9.31 -1.67
CA ASN A 53 2.23 -8.56 -2.11
C ASN A 53 2.28 -7.18 -1.46
N ALA A 54 2.17 -7.13 -0.12
CA ALA A 54 2.09 -5.91 0.66
C ALA A 54 3.13 -5.90 1.78
N SER A 55 3.56 -4.72 2.19
CA SER A 55 4.45 -4.51 3.32
C SER A 55 3.92 -3.38 4.20
N ILE A 56 3.35 -3.73 5.34
CA ILE A 56 2.78 -2.78 6.30
C ILE A 56 3.38 -3.08 7.68
N PRO A 57 4.18 -2.17 8.23
CA PRO A 57 4.80 -2.36 9.54
C PRO A 57 3.77 -2.49 10.67
N ILE A 58 4.05 -3.41 11.59
CA ILE A 58 3.22 -3.60 12.78
C ILE A 58 3.71 -2.66 13.88
N THR A 59 3.27 -1.42 13.81
CA THR A 59 3.62 -0.33 14.74
C THR A 59 2.40 0.52 15.05
N ASP A 60 2.39 1.22 16.16
CA ASP A 60 1.36 2.17 16.56
C ASP A 60 1.41 3.50 15.74
N LYS A 61 2.55 3.78 15.09
CA LYS A 61 2.72 4.93 14.20
C LYS A 61 1.80 4.91 12.97
N ILE A 62 1.36 3.71 12.57
CA ILE A 62 0.45 3.53 11.43
C ILE A 62 -0.92 3.20 12.01
N ARG A 63 -1.86 4.12 11.94
CA ARG A 63 -3.25 3.88 12.37
C ARG A 63 -3.97 2.95 11.40
N THR A 64 -5.07 2.36 11.83
CA THR A 64 -5.91 1.55 10.94
C THR A 64 -6.53 2.44 9.89
N PHE A 65 -6.39 2.08 8.63
CA PHE A 65 -6.94 2.80 7.50
C PHE A 65 -7.89 1.92 6.69
N GLN A 66 -8.76 2.54 5.90
CA GLN A 66 -9.66 1.86 4.99
C GLN A 66 -8.93 1.44 3.71
N THR A 67 -9.25 0.26 3.20
CA THR A 67 -8.69 -0.28 1.94
C THR A 67 -9.82 -0.86 1.12
N PRO A 68 -10.46 -0.07 0.25
CA PRO A 68 -11.61 -0.51 -0.52
C PRO A 68 -11.35 -1.79 -1.36
N HIS A 69 -10.15 -1.91 -1.91
CA HIS A 69 -9.72 -3.05 -2.72
C HIS A 69 -8.74 -3.99 -2.00
N GLY A 70 -8.73 -3.99 -0.66
CA GLY A 70 -7.81 -4.80 0.14
C GLY A 70 -6.42 -4.18 0.25
N LEU A 71 -5.42 -4.98 0.68
CA LEU A 71 -4.05 -4.50 0.93
C LEU A 71 -3.11 -4.66 -0.27
N SER A 72 -3.62 -5.08 -1.42
CA SER A 72 -2.81 -5.51 -2.56
C SER A 72 -1.81 -4.44 -3.01
N GLY A 73 -0.51 -4.77 -2.98
CA GLY A 73 0.55 -3.89 -3.41
C GLY A 73 0.76 -2.63 -2.56
N ILE A 74 0.24 -2.57 -1.34
CA ILE A 74 0.49 -1.44 -0.44
C ILE A 74 1.82 -1.64 0.28
N PHE A 75 2.77 -0.72 0.06
CA PHE A 75 4.07 -0.72 0.71
C PHE A 75 4.23 0.52 1.58
N ILE A 76 4.45 0.34 2.88
CA ILE A 76 4.65 1.42 3.84
C ILE A 76 5.98 1.22 4.54
N SER A 77 6.83 2.24 4.53
CA SER A 77 8.11 2.25 5.24
C SER A 77 7.92 2.17 6.76
N ALA A 78 8.83 1.49 7.45
CA ALA A 78 8.80 1.37 8.91
C ALA A 78 8.95 2.72 9.64
N GLY A 79 9.56 3.72 9.00
CA GLY A 79 9.68 5.08 9.54
C GLY A 79 8.43 5.94 9.35
N ALA A 80 7.52 5.57 8.47
CA ALA A 80 6.35 6.36 8.14
C ALA A 80 5.34 6.46 9.30
N ARG A 81 4.55 7.53 9.29
CA ARG A 81 3.38 7.73 10.16
C ARG A 81 2.13 7.87 9.31
N VAL A 82 1.03 7.28 9.76
CA VAL A 82 -0.28 7.40 9.09
C VAL A 82 -1.33 7.70 10.14
N GLY A 83 -2.04 8.81 9.97
CA GLY A 83 -3.09 9.30 10.87
C GLY A 83 -4.38 8.47 10.82
N ASN A 84 -5.36 8.88 11.61
CA ASN A 84 -6.66 8.21 11.68
C ASN A 84 -7.51 8.55 10.44
N GLY A 85 -8.50 7.69 10.14
CA GLY A 85 -9.52 7.97 9.13
C GLY A 85 -9.03 7.95 7.68
N CYS A 86 -7.77 7.61 7.42
CA CYS A 86 -7.22 7.55 6.07
C CYS A 86 -7.86 6.44 5.23
N THR A 87 -7.94 6.69 3.91
CA THR A 87 -8.32 5.70 2.90
C THR A 87 -7.15 5.52 1.94
N ILE A 88 -6.65 4.29 1.81
CA ILE A 88 -5.49 3.97 0.97
C ILE A 88 -5.89 2.88 -0.02
N PHE A 89 -5.74 3.18 -1.31
CA PHE A 89 -6.04 2.24 -2.38
C PHE A 89 -4.85 1.31 -2.68
N GLN A 90 -5.09 0.32 -3.52
CA GLN A 90 -4.07 -0.66 -3.93
C GLN A 90 -2.86 -0.01 -4.60
N GLN A 91 -1.70 -0.68 -4.54
CA GLN A 91 -0.44 -0.30 -5.18
C GLN A 91 0.16 1.05 -4.71
N VAL A 92 -0.33 1.58 -3.59
CA VAL A 92 0.24 2.79 -2.97
C VAL A 92 1.59 2.47 -2.31
N THR A 93 2.56 3.37 -2.49
CA THR A 93 3.84 3.31 -1.78
C THR A 93 3.99 4.56 -0.89
N ILE A 94 4.24 4.36 0.40
CA ILE A 94 4.64 5.40 1.36
C ILE A 94 6.08 5.06 1.78
N GLY A 95 7.06 5.63 1.08
CA GLY A 95 8.46 5.21 1.11
C GLY A 95 9.39 6.22 1.77
N SER A 96 10.38 5.75 2.49
CA SER A 96 11.47 6.59 3.00
C SER A 96 12.45 6.94 1.89
N ASN A 97 13.07 8.12 2.00
CA ASN A 97 14.28 8.47 1.30
C ASN A 97 15.46 8.46 2.29
N THR A 98 16.40 7.56 2.09
CA THR A 98 17.59 7.41 2.93
C THR A 98 18.88 7.79 2.20
N MET A 99 18.79 8.43 1.04
CA MET A 99 19.94 8.86 0.26
C MET A 99 20.66 10.02 0.95
N ARG A 100 21.94 9.84 1.25
CA ARG A 100 22.79 10.90 1.84
C ARG A 100 22.82 12.12 0.91
N GLY A 101 22.70 13.32 1.49
CA GLY A 101 22.69 14.58 0.73
C GLY A 101 21.34 14.96 0.11
N SER A 102 20.32 14.12 0.20
CA SER A 102 18.97 14.49 -0.22
C SER A 102 18.35 15.53 0.72
N LYS A 103 17.72 16.57 0.17
CA LYS A 103 17.01 17.61 0.96
C LYS A 103 15.80 17.07 1.74
N LYS A 104 15.21 15.96 1.31
CA LYS A 104 14.03 15.32 1.91
C LYS A 104 14.35 13.91 2.40
N CYS A 105 15.46 13.76 3.14
CA CYS A 105 15.76 12.51 3.86
C CYS A 105 14.70 12.25 4.93
N GLY A 106 14.32 10.98 5.11
CA GLY A 106 13.38 10.55 6.13
C GLY A 106 12.20 9.76 5.56
N ALA A 107 11.17 9.62 6.36
CA ALA A 107 9.95 8.90 6.03
C ALA A 107 8.73 9.83 6.09
N PRO A 108 7.70 9.60 5.27
CA PRO A 108 6.53 10.45 5.22
C PRO A 108 5.71 10.44 6.52
N VAL A 109 5.15 11.60 6.84
CA VAL A 109 4.13 11.78 7.88
C VAL A 109 2.81 12.12 7.19
N ILE A 110 1.85 11.21 7.26
CA ILE A 110 0.51 11.38 6.69
C ILE A 110 -0.44 11.79 7.81
N GLY A 111 -1.15 12.89 7.62
CA GLY A 111 -2.15 13.42 8.53
C GLY A 111 -3.40 12.55 8.65
N GLU A 112 -4.44 13.11 9.21
CA GLU A 112 -5.74 12.44 9.38
C GLU A 112 -6.65 12.63 8.17
N HIS A 113 -7.58 11.69 7.95
CA HIS A 113 -8.60 11.71 6.90
C HIS A 113 -8.04 11.86 5.46
N VAL A 114 -6.78 11.48 5.24
CA VAL A 114 -6.14 11.57 3.92
C VAL A 114 -6.65 10.46 3.01
N PHE A 115 -7.04 10.85 1.79
CA PHE A 115 -7.42 9.93 0.72
C PHE A 115 -6.26 9.75 -0.26
N ILE A 116 -5.79 8.51 -0.45
CA ILE A 116 -4.66 8.21 -1.33
C ILE A 116 -5.12 7.26 -2.43
N GLY A 117 -5.19 7.80 -3.65
CA GLY A 117 -5.60 7.09 -4.86
C GLY A 117 -4.66 5.95 -5.25
N ALA A 118 -5.18 5.01 -6.05
CA ALA A 118 -4.43 3.82 -6.48
C ALA A 118 -3.10 4.17 -7.16
N GLY A 119 -2.06 3.41 -6.85
CA GLY A 119 -0.74 3.59 -7.47
C GLY A 119 0.05 4.81 -7.02
N ALA A 120 -0.48 5.70 -6.18
CA ALA A 120 0.24 6.89 -5.73
C ALA A 120 1.54 6.54 -4.97
N LYS A 121 2.58 7.37 -5.14
CA LYS A 121 3.89 7.24 -4.50
C LYS A 121 4.17 8.48 -3.67
N ILE A 122 4.34 8.32 -2.35
CA ILE A 122 4.63 9.39 -1.40
C ILE A 122 6.00 9.06 -0.80
N ILE A 123 7.01 9.84 -1.16
CA ILE A 123 8.40 9.47 -0.93
C ILE A 123 9.17 10.57 -0.21
N GLY A 124 9.92 10.18 0.82
CA GLY A 124 10.84 11.06 1.52
C GLY A 124 10.34 11.59 2.84
N GLY A 125 11.15 12.40 3.52
CA GLY A 125 10.84 13.07 4.77
C GLY A 125 9.90 14.26 4.54
N ILE A 126 8.67 13.99 4.13
CA ILE A 126 7.63 14.98 3.80
C ILE A 126 6.43 14.83 4.71
N THR A 127 5.66 15.90 4.82
CA THR A 127 4.40 15.94 5.57
C THR A 127 3.23 16.15 4.63
N VAL A 128 2.24 15.28 4.72
CA VAL A 128 0.93 15.45 4.09
C VAL A 128 -0.05 15.86 5.18
N GLY A 129 -0.63 17.04 5.05
CA GLY A 129 -1.58 17.61 6.01
C GLY A 129 -2.87 16.80 6.14
N ASN A 130 -3.74 17.22 7.05
CA ASN A 130 -5.06 16.59 7.22
C ASN A 130 -5.98 16.90 6.04
N ASP A 131 -6.96 16.01 5.82
CA ASP A 131 -8.02 16.18 4.82
C ASP A 131 -7.48 16.39 3.38
N VAL A 132 -6.30 15.85 3.09
CA VAL A 132 -5.68 15.90 1.77
C VAL A 132 -6.21 14.76 0.90
N ARG A 133 -6.40 15.05 -0.38
CA ARG A 133 -6.71 14.06 -1.41
C ARG A 133 -5.56 13.95 -2.41
N ILE A 134 -5.02 12.74 -2.56
CA ILE A 134 -3.96 12.44 -3.53
C ILE A 134 -4.58 11.58 -4.64
N GLY A 135 -4.53 12.08 -5.88
CA GLY A 135 -5.02 11.38 -7.07
C GLY A 135 -4.26 10.08 -7.37
N ALA A 136 -4.87 9.22 -8.18
CA ALA A 136 -4.23 7.98 -8.61
C ALA A 136 -2.93 8.26 -9.37
N ASN A 137 -1.91 7.41 -9.15
CA ASN A 137 -0.58 7.48 -9.75
C ASN A 137 0.21 8.78 -9.49
N CYS A 138 -0.27 9.67 -8.62
CA CYS A 138 0.49 10.87 -8.25
C CYS A 138 1.80 10.49 -7.54
N ILE A 139 2.87 11.20 -7.88
CA ILE A 139 4.18 11.12 -7.21
C ILE A 139 4.34 12.37 -6.35
N VAL A 140 4.41 12.18 -5.04
CA VAL A 140 4.49 13.25 -4.04
C VAL A 140 5.84 13.17 -3.35
N THR A 141 6.65 14.19 -3.52
CA THR A 141 8.01 14.30 -2.96
C THR A 141 8.21 15.60 -2.15
N GLU A 142 7.13 16.38 -1.98
CA GLU A 142 7.13 17.64 -1.26
C GLU A 142 5.97 17.69 -0.26
N ASP A 143 6.07 18.63 0.69
CA ASP A 143 5.05 18.82 1.73
C ASP A 143 3.74 19.31 1.11
N ILE A 144 2.62 18.74 1.55
CA ILE A 144 1.29 19.09 1.08
C ILE A 144 0.51 19.71 2.25
N PRO A 145 0.05 20.95 2.12
CA PRO A 145 -0.76 21.60 3.16
C PRO A 145 -2.11 20.89 3.33
N ALA A 146 -2.72 21.05 4.51
CA ALA A 146 -4.05 20.51 4.77
C ALA A 146 -5.11 21.03 3.78
N ASN A 147 -6.22 20.30 3.64
CA ASN A 147 -7.36 20.66 2.77
C ASN A 147 -6.99 20.81 1.28
N SER A 148 -5.97 20.11 0.82
CA SER A 148 -5.45 20.21 -0.56
C SER A 148 -5.76 18.97 -1.38
N THR A 149 -5.78 19.14 -2.69
CA THR A 149 -5.86 18.03 -3.65
C THR A 149 -4.63 18.04 -4.55
N VAL A 150 -3.95 16.90 -4.61
CA VAL A 150 -2.82 16.66 -5.52
C VAL A 150 -3.33 15.86 -6.72
N VAL A 151 -3.08 16.37 -7.91
CA VAL A 151 -3.44 15.72 -9.19
C VAL A 151 -2.26 15.69 -10.13
N MET A 152 -2.26 14.74 -11.05
CA MET A 152 -1.31 14.71 -12.16
C MET A 152 -1.78 15.61 -13.30
N ASP A 153 -0.85 16.06 -14.12
CA ASP A 153 -1.17 16.70 -15.38
C ASP A 153 -1.96 15.75 -16.31
N LYS A 154 -2.76 16.35 -17.20
CA LYS A 154 -3.51 15.57 -18.18
C LYS A 154 -2.54 14.83 -19.12
N PRO A 155 -2.84 13.58 -19.49
CA PRO A 155 -2.01 12.84 -20.42
C PRO A 155 -1.98 13.56 -21.78
N ARG A 156 -0.81 13.55 -22.44
CA ARG A 156 -0.70 13.98 -23.81
C ARG A 156 -1.34 12.93 -24.72
N ILE A 157 -2.31 13.36 -25.52
CA ILE A 157 -2.98 12.51 -26.49
C ILE A 157 -2.34 12.76 -27.85
N ILE A 158 -1.91 11.70 -28.54
CA ILE A 158 -1.37 11.74 -29.88
C ILE A 158 -2.35 10.99 -30.78
N THR A 159 -2.93 11.68 -31.72
CA THR A 159 -3.83 11.12 -32.75
C THR A 159 -3.05 10.79 -34.02
N TYR A 160 -3.38 9.71 -34.66
CA TYR A 160 -2.79 9.25 -35.89
C TYR A 160 -3.90 9.11 -36.95
N ASP A 161 -3.60 9.44 -38.20
CA ASP A 161 -4.53 9.35 -39.33
C ASP A 161 -4.83 7.89 -39.70
N THR A 162 -3.94 6.97 -39.36
CA THR A 162 -4.11 5.53 -39.64
C THR A 162 -3.99 4.71 -38.36
N PRO A 163 -4.71 3.58 -38.30
CA PRO A 163 -4.57 2.65 -37.15
C PRO A 163 -3.11 2.22 -36.95
N ARG A 164 -2.69 2.16 -35.68
CA ARG A 164 -1.40 1.59 -35.28
C ARG A 164 -1.55 0.09 -35.08
N ASP A 165 -0.52 -0.65 -35.50
CA ASP A 165 -0.42 -2.07 -35.16
C ASP A 165 -0.06 -2.24 -33.68
N ASN A 166 -1.00 -2.75 -32.89
CA ASN A 166 -0.84 -3.03 -31.46
C ASN A 166 -0.64 -4.53 -31.18
N THR A 167 -0.31 -5.31 -32.21
CA THR A 167 -0.10 -6.76 -32.08
C THR A 167 1.12 -7.03 -31.19
N PHE A 168 0.94 -7.84 -30.15
CA PHE A 168 2.05 -8.32 -29.35
C PHE A 168 2.81 -9.41 -30.12
N VAL A 169 4.10 -9.20 -30.27
CA VAL A 169 5.01 -10.19 -30.90
C VAL A 169 5.83 -10.87 -29.83
N GLU A 170 5.75 -12.20 -29.77
CA GLU A 170 6.58 -12.99 -28.86
C GLU A 170 8.08 -12.79 -29.17
N TRP A 171 8.91 -12.80 -28.12
CA TRP A 171 10.34 -12.49 -28.22
C TRP A 171 11.10 -13.33 -29.26
N ASP A 172 10.77 -14.62 -29.38
CA ASP A 172 11.46 -15.49 -30.33
C ASP A 172 11.08 -15.20 -31.78
N LYS A 173 9.83 -14.81 -32.05
CA LYS A 173 9.37 -14.34 -33.37
C LYS A 173 10.02 -13.01 -33.72
N TYR A 174 10.12 -12.10 -32.74
CA TYR A 174 10.80 -10.80 -32.93
C TYR A 174 12.28 -11.01 -33.33
N LYS A 175 13.02 -11.87 -32.62
CA LYS A 175 14.41 -12.19 -32.98
C LYS A 175 14.56 -12.77 -34.38
N ALA A 176 13.62 -13.63 -34.80
CA ALA A 176 13.63 -14.22 -36.13
C ALA A 176 13.40 -13.17 -37.23
N SER A 177 12.66 -12.10 -36.96
CA SER A 177 12.43 -11.00 -37.90
C SER A 177 13.60 -10.02 -38.05
N LEU A 178 14.60 -10.09 -37.16
CA LEU A 178 15.81 -9.25 -37.20
C LEU A 178 16.96 -9.89 -38.02
N LYS A 179 16.79 -11.14 -38.48
CA LYS A 179 17.72 -11.85 -39.36
C LYS A 179 17.29 -11.70 -40.80
#